data_b6dec49bf31be200e6de1758038187d7
#
_entry.id   b6dec49bf31be200e6de1758038187d7
#
_cell.length_a   1.000
_cell.length_b   1.000
_cell.length_c   1.000
_cell.angle_alpha   90.00
_cell.angle_beta   90.00
_cell.angle_gamma   90.00
#
_symmetry.space_group_name_H-M   'P 1'
#
loop_
_entity.id
_entity.type
_entity.pdbx_description
1 polymer ?
#
loop_
_entity_poly.entity_id
_entity_poly.type
_entity_poly.pdbx_seq_one_letter_code
_entity_poly.pdbx_strand_id
1 'polypeptide(L)'
;MFENPVSRRKFLKDAATATAIGTLGSFAVNKAYAADTITAVEWGGSYVDGIKKIATKQSDVQVNWQLHSGGAAAILPKIKATWPNPGIDLLTGWDLSLQAIAREGWAEPVTVEKVPNLADIPKKLLIKDSAGNVINIPRSISSIFWFYREDNAPFAITKIDDLLDPRLAGKVCFPAPQCNSNLQMVALALHKGGDERNMEPAWDFVKKLARSGNIGRVATADTDITNSISSGETCVSFQAGSFVINLARDFKIKYLTKMDQDSGFRTFLYQEAWCVLKGGHTDAAFKFANFAINAENNDEFNRSIAGIPVNIKAKTSDEVKPMVFNEEEMDKYIHIPDWAYVSEQADAWLKRWEQEIVPLL
;
A
#
# COMPACT_ATOMS: atom_id res chain seq x y z
N MET A 1 -25.29 67.35 6.71
CA MET A 1 -23.90 67.81 6.52
C MET A 1 -23.11 66.63 6.02
N PHE A 2 -22.77 66.67 4.75
CA PHE A 2 -22.06 65.56 4.08
C PHE A 2 -20.57 65.92 4.04
N GLU A 3 -19.74 65.09 4.64
CA GLU A 3 -18.27 65.20 4.51
C GLU A 3 -17.76 64.43 3.26
N ASN A 4 -16.92 65.11 2.49
CA ASN A 4 -16.36 64.69 1.24
C ASN A 4 -15.36 63.53 1.34
N PRO A 5 -15.29 62.60 0.39
CA PRO A 5 -14.29 61.56 0.34
C PRO A 5 -12.94 62.11 -0.16
N VAL A 6 -11.90 61.80 0.59
CA VAL A 6 -10.49 62.14 0.25
C VAL A 6 -10.07 61.37 -0.99
N SER A 7 -9.60 62.13 -2.03
CA SER A 7 -9.22 61.64 -3.32
C SER A 7 -7.93 60.78 -3.25
N ARG A 8 -7.94 59.59 -3.91
CA ARG A 8 -6.80 58.67 -4.08
C ARG A 8 -5.51 59.32 -4.65
N ARG A 9 -5.60 60.51 -5.23
CA ARG A 9 -4.46 61.25 -5.75
C ARG A 9 -3.61 61.98 -4.70
N LYS A 10 -4.13 62.18 -3.49
CA LYS A 10 -3.40 62.85 -2.42
C LYS A 10 -2.50 61.84 -1.64
N PHE A 11 -2.89 60.57 -1.61
CA PHE A 11 -2.13 59.52 -0.96
C PHE A 11 -0.80 59.15 -1.68
N LEU A 12 -0.73 59.42 -3.00
CA LEU A 12 0.45 59.08 -3.82
C LEU A 12 1.47 60.18 -3.92
N LYS A 13 1.21 61.38 -3.39
CA LYS A 13 2.19 62.49 -3.41
C LYS A 13 3.01 62.64 -2.13
N ASP A 14 2.55 62.08 -1.01
CA ASP A 14 3.22 62.22 0.27
C ASP A 14 4.25 61.10 0.55
N ALA A 15 4.39 60.13 -0.37
CA ALA A 15 5.36 58.98 -0.28
C ALA A 15 6.70 59.24 -1.00
N ALA A 16 6.94 60.44 -1.50
CA ALA A 16 8.12 60.74 -2.36
C ALA A 16 9.10 61.77 -1.80
N THR A 17 9.21 61.91 -0.48
CA THR A 17 10.29 62.79 0.08
C THR A 17 10.74 62.28 1.45
N ALA A 18 11.60 61.28 1.45
CA ALA A 18 12.55 61.04 2.51
C ALA A 18 13.84 60.50 1.89
N THR A 19 14.68 61.40 1.51
CA THR A 19 16.01 61.16 0.98
C THR A 19 16.99 60.82 2.09
N ALA A 20 17.68 59.73 1.92
CA ALA A 20 19.04 59.35 2.30
C ALA A 20 19.72 60.04 3.49
N ILE A 21 20.12 59.26 4.47
CA ILE A 21 21.48 59.22 5.03
C ILE A 21 21.80 57.77 5.43
N GLY A 22 22.95 57.31 4.92
CA GLY A 22 23.32 55.93 4.93
C GLY A 22 23.79 55.36 6.24
N THR A 23 23.67 54.10 6.33
CA THR A 23 24.64 53.17 6.93
C THR A 23 24.60 51.90 6.11
N LEU A 24 25.72 51.55 5.47
CA LEU A 24 25.93 50.26 4.82
C LEU A 24 25.92 49.15 5.88
N GLY A 25 24.74 48.75 6.27
CA GLY A 25 24.50 47.48 6.93
C GLY A 25 24.19 46.46 5.83
N SER A 26 25.08 45.51 5.63
CA SER A 26 24.87 44.34 4.79
C SER A 26 23.64 43.57 5.36
N PHE A 27 22.44 43.91 4.90
CA PHE A 27 21.32 43.00 5.06
C PHE A 27 21.63 41.81 4.16
N ALA A 28 22.15 40.74 4.76
CA ALA A 28 22.05 39.42 4.21
C ALA A 28 20.55 39.17 4.02
N VAL A 29 20.03 39.39 2.83
CA VAL A 29 18.72 38.90 2.42
C VAL A 29 18.87 37.38 2.47
N ASN A 30 18.53 36.79 3.60
CA ASN A 30 18.20 35.38 3.63
C ASN A 30 17.08 35.22 2.59
N LYS A 31 17.42 34.79 1.38
CA LYS A 31 16.44 34.21 0.47
C LYS A 31 15.82 33.05 1.25
N ALA A 32 14.68 33.27 1.87
CA ALA A 32 13.80 32.19 2.25
C ALA A 32 13.45 31.53 0.91
N TYR A 33 14.14 30.44 0.58
CA TYR A 33 13.75 29.59 -0.51
C TYR A 33 12.35 29.11 -0.13
N ALA A 34 11.35 29.47 -0.93
CA ALA A 34 10.04 28.87 -0.81
C ALA A 34 10.25 27.36 -0.91
N ALA A 35 9.71 26.60 0.05
CA ALA A 35 9.82 25.15 0.00
C ALA A 35 9.21 24.65 -1.32
N ASP A 36 9.89 23.74 -1.99
CA ASP A 36 9.36 23.11 -3.18
C ASP A 36 8.09 22.35 -2.83
N THR A 37 7.05 22.49 -3.64
CA THR A 37 5.77 21.83 -3.38
C THR A 37 5.58 20.69 -4.36
N ILE A 38 5.30 19.47 -3.83
CA ILE A 38 4.98 18.29 -4.63
C ILE A 38 3.54 17.84 -4.38
N THR A 39 2.96 17.15 -5.36
CA THR A 39 1.69 16.42 -5.21
C THR A 39 1.98 14.94 -5.04
N ALA A 40 1.59 14.37 -3.91
CA ALA A 40 1.77 12.95 -3.63
C ALA A 40 0.43 12.24 -3.46
N VAL A 41 0.31 11.04 -4.05
CA VAL A 41 -0.86 10.16 -3.87
C VAL A 41 -0.54 9.10 -2.83
N GLU A 42 -1.42 8.96 -1.84
CA GLU A 42 -1.23 8.07 -0.70
C GLU A 42 -2.51 7.30 -0.36
N TRP A 43 -2.35 6.18 0.37
CA TRP A 43 -3.48 5.48 0.98
C TRP A 43 -4.09 6.32 2.11
N GLY A 44 -5.39 6.12 2.36
CA GLY A 44 -6.08 6.77 3.49
C GLY A 44 -5.74 6.17 4.85
N GLY A 45 -6.32 6.76 5.92
CA GLY A 45 -6.18 6.27 7.29
C GLY A 45 -4.75 6.36 7.82
N SER A 46 -4.28 5.33 8.52
CA SER A 46 -2.96 5.29 9.17
C SER A 46 -1.79 5.55 8.22
N TYR A 47 -1.94 5.27 6.93
CA TYR A 47 -0.90 5.53 5.93
C TYR A 47 -0.66 7.03 5.74
N VAL A 48 -1.71 7.77 5.36
CA VAL A 48 -1.59 9.21 5.14
C VAL A 48 -1.31 9.95 6.45
N ASP A 49 -1.84 9.49 7.57
CA ASP A 49 -1.61 10.10 8.88
C ASP A 49 -0.14 9.90 9.31
N GLY A 50 0.38 8.69 9.15
CA GLY A 50 1.77 8.35 9.45
C GLY A 50 2.77 9.15 8.60
N ILE A 51 2.56 9.21 7.29
CA ILE A 51 3.49 9.93 6.41
C ILE A 51 3.40 11.46 6.57
N LYS A 52 2.20 12.01 6.86
CA LYS A 52 2.04 13.43 7.20
C LYS A 52 2.84 13.80 8.46
N LYS A 53 2.79 12.95 9.48
CA LYS A 53 3.58 13.14 10.71
C LYS A 53 5.09 13.19 10.39
N ILE A 54 5.57 12.31 9.52
CA ILE A 54 6.97 12.34 9.06
C ILE A 54 7.26 13.61 8.26
N ALA A 55 6.36 14.03 7.39
CA ALA A 55 6.53 15.24 6.58
C ALA A 55 6.72 16.49 7.46
N THR A 56 6.11 16.57 8.64
CA THR A 56 6.30 17.71 9.57
C THR A 56 7.70 17.83 10.17
N LYS A 57 8.54 16.79 10.06
CA LYS A 57 9.91 16.80 10.58
C LYS A 57 10.91 17.50 9.66
N GLN A 58 10.49 17.96 8.51
CA GLN A 58 11.31 18.69 7.54
C GLN A 58 10.53 19.88 6.95
N SER A 59 11.24 20.89 6.47
CA SER A 59 10.65 22.11 5.89
C SER A 59 11.03 22.34 4.43
N ASP A 60 11.84 21.46 3.87
CA ASP A 60 12.46 21.65 2.54
C ASP A 60 11.47 21.38 1.41
N VAL A 61 10.52 20.45 1.63
CA VAL A 61 9.52 20.06 0.66
C VAL A 61 8.13 20.10 1.30
N GLN A 62 7.21 20.85 0.73
CA GLN A 62 5.81 20.81 1.08
C GLN A 62 5.11 19.73 0.25
N VAL A 63 4.19 18.98 0.87
CA VAL A 63 3.50 17.89 0.20
C VAL A 63 2.00 18.12 0.18
N ASN A 64 1.45 18.20 -1.02
CA ASN A 64 0.02 18.20 -1.32
C ASN A 64 -0.47 16.75 -1.39
N TRP A 65 -1.17 16.28 -0.38
CA TRP A 65 -1.63 14.90 -0.29
C TRP A 65 -2.95 14.69 -1.02
N GLN A 66 -2.97 13.77 -1.98
CA GLN A 66 -4.17 13.21 -2.58
C GLN A 66 -4.34 11.77 -2.10
N LEU A 67 -5.58 11.34 -1.90
CA LEU A 67 -5.86 9.97 -1.49
C LEU A 67 -6.20 9.11 -2.71
N HIS A 68 -5.77 7.85 -2.67
CA HIS A 68 -6.27 6.84 -3.59
C HIS A 68 -7.79 6.73 -3.46
N SER A 69 -8.50 6.79 -4.58
CA SER A 69 -9.91 6.46 -4.67
C SER A 69 -10.06 5.17 -5.47
N GLY A 70 -10.51 4.09 -4.83
CA GLY A 70 -10.68 2.79 -5.50
C GLY A 70 -9.39 1.97 -5.69
N GLY A 71 -8.35 2.26 -4.90
CA GLY A 71 -7.09 1.52 -4.92
C GLY A 71 -6.09 1.97 -5.99
N ALA A 72 -4.89 1.38 -5.99
CA ALA A 72 -3.82 1.76 -6.91
C ALA A 72 -4.16 1.51 -8.39
N ALA A 73 -4.95 0.50 -8.69
CA ALA A 73 -5.38 0.21 -10.07
C ALA A 73 -6.27 1.33 -10.65
N ALA A 74 -7.06 2.02 -9.82
CA ALA A 74 -7.95 3.08 -10.27
C ALA A 74 -7.23 4.36 -10.71
N ILE A 75 -5.99 4.61 -10.24
CA ILE A 75 -5.22 5.80 -10.62
C ILE A 75 -4.52 5.65 -11.96
N LEU A 76 -4.21 4.41 -12.38
CA LEU A 76 -3.47 4.16 -13.63
C LEU A 76 -4.19 4.70 -14.87
N PRO A 77 -5.52 4.49 -15.06
CA PRO A 77 -6.26 5.09 -16.18
C PRO A 77 -6.21 6.63 -16.15
N LYS A 78 -6.26 7.25 -14.97
CA LYS A 78 -6.16 8.71 -14.82
C LYS A 78 -4.79 9.21 -15.28
N ILE A 79 -3.71 8.56 -14.84
CA ILE A 79 -2.35 8.89 -15.28
C ILE A 79 -2.24 8.76 -16.81
N LYS A 80 -2.73 7.66 -17.37
CA LYS A 80 -2.71 7.40 -18.81
C LYS A 80 -3.44 8.48 -19.60
N ALA A 81 -4.61 8.89 -19.12
CA ALA A 81 -5.43 9.91 -19.80
C ALA A 81 -4.83 11.33 -19.76
N THR A 82 -3.96 11.61 -18.78
CA THR A 82 -3.36 12.94 -18.57
C THR A 82 -1.86 12.98 -18.92
N TRP A 83 -1.32 11.86 -19.35
CA TRP A 83 0.10 11.76 -19.73
C TRP A 83 0.44 12.73 -20.88
N PRO A 84 1.61 13.43 -20.88
CA PRO A 84 2.74 13.32 -19.94
C PRO A 84 2.66 14.21 -18.69
N ASN A 85 1.53 14.84 -18.40
CA ASN A 85 1.36 15.78 -17.28
C ASN A 85 0.30 15.29 -16.29
N PRO A 86 0.55 14.23 -15.50
CA PRO A 86 -0.46 13.64 -14.63
C PRO A 86 -0.84 14.53 -13.41
N GLY A 87 -0.07 15.59 -13.14
CA GLY A 87 -0.25 16.44 -11.97
C GLY A 87 0.04 15.73 -10.64
N ILE A 88 0.83 14.66 -10.70
CA ILE A 88 1.29 13.85 -9.57
C ILE A 88 2.80 13.71 -9.69
N ASP A 89 3.52 14.05 -8.62
CA ASP A 89 4.98 13.94 -8.58
C ASP A 89 5.43 12.63 -7.94
N LEU A 90 4.73 12.21 -6.87
CA LEU A 90 5.06 11.02 -6.08
C LEU A 90 3.83 10.14 -5.93
N LEU A 91 3.90 8.92 -6.43
CA LEU A 91 2.79 7.96 -6.38
C LEU A 91 3.13 6.77 -5.49
N THR A 92 2.32 6.53 -4.46
CA THR A 92 2.36 5.29 -3.69
C THR A 92 1.69 4.17 -4.47
N GLY A 93 2.35 3.03 -4.53
CA GLY A 93 1.83 1.82 -5.14
C GLY A 93 2.34 0.56 -4.46
N TRP A 94 1.79 -0.57 -4.84
CA TRP A 94 2.25 -1.90 -4.48
C TRP A 94 2.56 -2.71 -5.75
N ASP A 95 3.13 -3.89 -5.62
CA ASP A 95 3.73 -4.64 -6.73
C ASP A 95 2.96 -4.57 -8.05
N LEU A 96 1.64 -4.81 -8.05
CA LEU A 96 0.84 -4.77 -9.28
C LEU A 96 0.88 -3.42 -10.00
N SER A 97 0.66 -2.34 -9.27
CA SER A 97 0.66 -0.99 -9.85
C SER A 97 2.07 -0.54 -10.23
N LEU A 98 3.09 -0.94 -9.46
CA LEU A 98 4.48 -0.65 -9.74
C LEU A 98 4.95 -1.34 -11.03
N GLN A 99 4.55 -2.60 -11.26
CA GLN A 99 4.81 -3.32 -12.50
C GLN A 99 4.13 -2.65 -13.72
N ALA A 100 2.89 -2.18 -13.56
CA ALA A 100 2.20 -1.44 -14.61
C ALA A 100 2.92 -0.13 -14.94
N ILE A 101 3.35 0.64 -13.93
CA ILE A 101 4.10 1.89 -14.11
C ILE A 101 5.44 1.64 -14.80
N ALA A 102 6.15 0.57 -14.42
CA ALA A 102 7.42 0.16 -15.05
C ALA A 102 7.22 -0.14 -16.54
N ARG A 103 6.19 -0.90 -16.88
CA ARG A 103 5.87 -1.29 -18.26
C ARG A 103 5.49 -0.10 -19.14
N GLU A 104 4.74 0.85 -18.60
CA GLU A 104 4.32 2.07 -19.32
C GLU A 104 5.45 3.12 -19.39
N GLY A 105 6.53 2.93 -18.63
CA GLY A 105 7.68 3.85 -18.63
C GLY A 105 7.40 5.22 -18.01
N TRP A 106 6.44 5.31 -17.09
CA TRP A 106 6.00 6.57 -16.48
C TRP A 106 6.88 7.06 -15.34
N ALA A 107 7.68 6.20 -14.73
CA ALA A 107 8.53 6.56 -13.60
C ALA A 107 9.89 7.11 -14.02
N GLU A 108 10.41 8.04 -13.23
CA GLU A 108 11.79 8.47 -13.31
C GLU A 108 12.75 7.38 -12.80
N PRO A 109 13.93 7.21 -13.44
CA PRO A 109 14.98 6.36 -12.89
C PRO A 109 15.44 6.79 -11.51
N VAL A 110 15.47 5.84 -10.57
CA VAL A 110 15.93 6.03 -9.20
C VAL A 110 17.38 5.57 -9.09
N THR A 111 18.24 6.43 -8.57
CA THR A 111 19.66 6.12 -8.33
C THR A 111 20.04 6.46 -6.89
N VAL A 112 21.17 5.93 -6.42
CA VAL A 112 21.69 6.22 -5.08
C VAL A 112 22.09 7.69 -4.94
N GLU A 113 22.47 8.37 -6.04
CA GLU A 113 22.77 9.79 -6.03
C GLU A 113 21.52 10.63 -5.76
N LYS A 114 20.37 10.24 -6.32
CA LYS A 114 19.08 10.92 -6.10
C LYS A 114 18.45 10.53 -4.75
N VAL A 115 18.63 9.30 -4.33
CA VAL A 115 18.05 8.71 -3.11
C VAL A 115 19.14 7.95 -2.34
N PRO A 116 20.02 8.63 -1.59
CA PRO A 116 21.14 8.00 -0.87
C PRO A 116 20.73 6.86 0.06
N ASN A 117 19.59 6.98 0.75
CA ASN A 117 19.09 5.92 1.63
C ASN A 117 18.65 4.63 0.88
N LEU A 118 18.60 4.66 -0.46
CA LEU A 118 18.36 3.44 -1.26
C LEU A 118 19.49 2.41 -1.09
N ALA A 119 20.70 2.86 -0.70
CA ALA A 119 21.82 1.98 -0.39
C ALA A 119 21.53 1.03 0.80
N ASP A 120 20.63 1.41 1.68
CA ASP A 120 20.22 0.64 2.85
C ASP A 120 18.94 -0.21 2.60
N ILE A 121 18.49 -0.30 1.34
CA ILE A 121 17.32 -1.08 0.94
C ILE A 121 17.76 -2.38 0.24
N PRO A 122 17.20 -3.55 0.59
CA PRO A 122 17.51 -4.81 -0.07
C PRO A 122 17.28 -4.75 -1.58
N LYS A 123 18.29 -5.10 -2.37
CA LYS A 123 18.25 -5.03 -3.85
C LYS A 123 17.10 -5.84 -4.47
N LYS A 124 16.67 -6.91 -3.81
CA LYS A 124 15.56 -7.76 -4.25
C LYS A 124 14.20 -7.04 -4.26
N LEU A 125 14.08 -5.89 -3.59
CA LEU A 125 12.87 -5.06 -3.59
C LEU A 125 12.87 -4.03 -4.73
N LEU A 126 13.96 -3.93 -5.48
CA LEU A 126 14.08 -2.93 -6.55
C LEU A 126 13.48 -3.47 -7.84
N ILE A 127 12.42 -2.80 -8.30
CA ILE A 127 11.74 -3.08 -9.57
C ILE A 127 12.46 -2.32 -10.69
N LYS A 128 12.67 -3.01 -11.82
CA LYS A 128 13.34 -2.43 -12.98
C LYS A 128 12.38 -2.32 -14.16
N ASP A 129 12.55 -1.25 -14.93
CA ASP A 129 11.91 -1.11 -16.24
C ASP A 129 12.60 -1.99 -17.31
N SER A 130 12.08 -1.95 -18.53
CA SER A 130 12.63 -2.71 -19.68
C SER A 130 14.05 -2.28 -20.08
N ALA A 131 14.48 -1.09 -19.68
CA ALA A 131 15.84 -0.57 -19.90
C ALA A 131 16.81 -0.95 -18.75
N GLY A 132 16.32 -1.62 -17.71
CA GLY A 132 17.08 -2.03 -16.54
C GLY A 132 17.23 -0.96 -15.45
N ASN A 133 16.54 0.18 -15.56
CA ASN A 133 16.56 1.22 -14.55
C ASN A 133 15.66 0.85 -13.37
N VAL A 134 16.13 1.11 -12.15
CA VAL A 134 15.26 1.03 -10.96
C VAL A 134 14.23 2.15 -11.03
N ILE A 135 12.96 1.83 -10.75
CA ILE A 135 11.82 2.76 -10.91
C ILE A 135 11.04 2.98 -9.61
N ASN A 136 11.38 2.30 -8.54
CA ASN A 136 10.67 2.39 -7.27
C ASN A 136 11.58 2.75 -6.11
N ILE A 137 10.98 3.30 -5.08
CA ILE A 137 11.62 3.60 -3.78
C ILE A 137 10.83 2.81 -2.73
N PRO A 138 11.27 1.57 -2.38
CA PRO A 138 10.60 0.75 -1.38
C PRO A 138 10.51 1.46 -0.04
N ARG A 139 9.38 1.29 0.66
CA ARG A 139 9.16 1.91 1.99
C ARG A 139 8.59 0.97 3.04
N SER A 140 7.91 -0.09 2.61
CA SER A 140 7.32 -1.09 3.50
C SER A 140 7.23 -2.45 2.82
N ILE A 141 7.32 -3.51 3.61
CA ILE A 141 6.91 -4.85 3.23
C ILE A 141 5.71 -5.22 4.10
N SER A 142 4.77 -5.92 3.51
CA SER A 142 3.68 -6.56 4.24
C SER A 142 3.41 -7.94 3.65
N SER A 143 2.47 -8.65 4.25
CA SER A 143 2.08 -9.98 3.80
C SER A 143 0.57 -10.09 3.74
N ILE A 144 0.08 -11.03 2.95
CA ILE A 144 -1.33 -11.39 2.88
C ILE A 144 -1.43 -12.86 3.22
N PHE A 145 -2.34 -13.22 4.12
CA PHE A 145 -2.44 -14.57 4.64
C PHE A 145 -3.81 -14.89 5.22
N TRP A 146 -4.07 -16.17 5.44
CA TRP A 146 -5.23 -16.65 6.17
C TRP A 146 -5.05 -16.44 7.67
N PHE A 147 -6.13 -16.08 8.34
CA PHE A 147 -6.19 -15.92 9.80
C PHE A 147 -7.59 -16.24 10.31
N TYR A 148 -7.70 -16.48 11.60
CA TYR A 148 -9.02 -16.61 12.23
C TYR A 148 -9.03 -16.02 13.64
N ARG A 149 -10.23 -15.65 14.09
CA ARG A 149 -10.51 -15.16 15.43
C ARG A 149 -10.83 -16.37 16.35
N GLU A 150 -9.90 -16.69 17.27
CA GLU A 150 -9.93 -17.90 18.09
C GLU A 150 -11.16 -17.96 19.02
N ASP A 151 -11.54 -16.81 19.62
CA ASP A 151 -12.68 -16.73 20.55
C ASP A 151 -14.05 -16.83 19.85
N ASN A 152 -14.11 -16.76 18.52
CA ASN A 152 -15.34 -16.88 17.72
C ASN A 152 -15.35 -18.13 16.81
N ALA A 153 -14.24 -18.81 16.68
CA ALA A 153 -14.15 -20.02 15.87
C ALA A 153 -14.67 -21.24 16.65
N PRO A 154 -15.46 -22.14 16.04
CA PRO A 154 -16.00 -23.32 16.71
C PRO A 154 -14.95 -24.39 17.01
N PHE A 155 -13.78 -24.30 16.38
CA PHE A 155 -12.62 -25.19 16.56
C PHE A 155 -11.35 -24.55 16.02
N ALA A 156 -10.20 -25.13 16.32
CA ALA A 156 -8.92 -24.68 15.81
C ALA A 156 -8.75 -25.02 14.32
N ILE A 157 -8.73 -23.99 13.46
CA ILE A 157 -8.51 -24.14 12.02
C ILE A 157 -7.03 -24.39 11.77
N THR A 158 -6.66 -25.53 11.18
CA THR A 158 -5.29 -25.98 11.01
C THR A 158 -4.91 -26.28 9.57
N LYS A 159 -5.88 -26.44 8.68
CA LYS A 159 -5.69 -26.69 7.24
C LYS A 159 -6.78 -26.03 6.41
N ILE A 160 -6.48 -25.78 5.14
CA ILE A 160 -7.45 -25.15 4.22
C ILE A 160 -8.74 -25.98 4.08
N ASP A 161 -8.65 -27.32 4.11
CA ASP A 161 -9.81 -28.19 4.02
C ASP A 161 -10.80 -28.01 5.19
N ASP A 162 -10.35 -27.48 6.34
CA ASP A 162 -11.22 -27.15 7.47
C ASP A 162 -12.26 -26.10 7.12
N LEU A 163 -12.01 -25.26 6.09
CA LEU A 163 -13.00 -24.28 5.59
C LEU A 163 -14.28 -24.93 5.08
N LEU A 164 -14.25 -26.23 4.74
CA LEU A 164 -15.41 -27.02 4.31
C LEU A 164 -16.13 -27.71 5.47
N ASP A 165 -15.64 -27.61 6.71
CA ASP A 165 -16.29 -28.23 7.87
C ASP A 165 -17.66 -27.57 8.13
N PRO A 166 -18.76 -28.33 8.25
CA PRO A 166 -20.11 -27.77 8.44
C PRO A 166 -20.27 -26.95 9.74
N ARG A 167 -19.34 -27.08 10.71
CA ARG A 167 -19.35 -26.25 11.92
C ARG A 167 -19.01 -24.79 11.61
N LEU A 168 -18.44 -24.49 10.42
CA LEU A 168 -18.18 -23.14 9.93
C LEU A 168 -19.36 -22.55 9.13
N ALA A 169 -20.56 -23.11 9.21
CA ALA A 169 -21.73 -22.57 8.52
C ALA A 169 -21.89 -21.06 8.80
N GLY A 170 -21.84 -20.23 7.75
CA GLY A 170 -21.91 -18.77 7.83
C GLY A 170 -20.71 -18.08 8.51
N LYS A 171 -19.58 -18.77 8.72
CA LYS A 171 -18.44 -18.24 9.49
C LYS A 171 -17.20 -17.85 8.67
N VAL A 172 -17.22 -18.07 7.36
CA VAL A 172 -16.14 -17.68 6.47
C VAL A 172 -16.46 -16.33 5.83
N CYS A 173 -15.58 -15.33 6.01
CA CYS A 173 -15.57 -14.13 5.22
C CYS A 173 -14.63 -14.34 4.03
N PHE A 174 -15.18 -14.55 2.84
CA PHE A 174 -14.38 -14.86 1.67
C PHE A 174 -14.16 -13.59 0.81
N PRO A 175 -12.91 -13.17 0.57
CA PRO A 175 -12.63 -12.03 -0.30
C PRO A 175 -13.02 -12.34 -1.75
N ALA A 176 -13.72 -11.40 -2.41
CA ALA A 176 -13.92 -11.47 -3.85
C ALA A 176 -12.59 -11.20 -4.61
N PRO A 177 -12.47 -11.56 -5.89
CA PRO A 177 -11.20 -11.45 -6.64
C PRO A 177 -10.56 -10.06 -6.64
N GLN A 178 -11.36 -8.99 -6.67
CA GLN A 178 -10.87 -7.61 -6.62
C GLN A 178 -10.26 -7.23 -5.26
N CYS A 179 -10.63 -7.94 -4.20
CA CYS A 179 -10.01 -7.82 -2.91
C CYS A 179 -8.76 -8.70 -2.86
N ASN A 180 -7.62 -8.17 -2.40
CA ASN A 180 -6.35 -8.89 -2.30
C ASN A 180 -5.84 -9.53 -3.61
N SER A 181 -6.24 -8.99 -4.77
CA SER A 181 -5.79 -9.43 -6.11
C SER A 181 -5.94 -10.92 -6.38
N ASN A 182 -7.00 -11.50 -5.85
CA ASN A 182 -7.33 -12.92 -6.01
C ASN A 182 -6.30 -13.89 -5.40
N LEU A 183 -5.42 -13.44 -4.50
CA LEU A 183 -4.39 -14.29 -3.88
C LEU A 183 -4.98 -15.39 -3.00
N GLN A 184 -6.17 -15.20 -2.42
CA GLN A 184 -6.91 -16.25 -1.72
C GLN A 184 -7.19 -17.45 -2.63
N MET A 185 -7.51 -17.19 -3.91
CA MET A 185 -7.72 -18.24 -4.91
C MET A 185 -6.40 -18.90 -5.33
N VAL A 186 -5.31 -18.12 -5.47
CA VAL A 186 -3.98 -18.68 -5.71
C VAL A 186 -3.56 -19.60 -4.57
N ALA A 187 -3.83 -19.22 -3.30
CA ALA A 187 -3.57 -20.08 -2.15
C ALA A 187 -4.33 -21.42 -2.22
N LEU A 188 -5.60 -21.38 -2.63
CA LEU A 188 -6.42 -22.59 -2.84
C LEU A 188 -5.88 -23.45 -3.98
N ALA A 189 -5.44 -22.82 -5.10
CA ALA A 189 -4.84 -23.53 -6.21
C ALA A 189 -3.57 -24.29 -5.78
N LEU A 190 -2.64 -23.59 -5.11
CA LEU A 190 -1.41 -24.17 -4.58
C LEU A 190 -1.67 -25.37 -3.66
N HIS A 191 -2.69 -25.27 -2.78
CA HIS A 191 -3.07 -26.35 -1.89
C HIS A 191 -3.55 -27.61 -2.64
N LYS A 192 -4.18 -27.44 -3.78
CA LYS A 192 -4.75 -28.53 -4.59
C LYS A 192 -3.89 -28.93 -5.80
N GLY A 193 -2.62 -28.53 -5.83
CA GLY A 193 -1.65 -28.92 -6.84
C GLY A 193 -1.70 -28.09 -8.14
N GLY A 194 -2.33 -26.90 -8.08
CA GLY A 194 -2.29 -25.87 -9.11
C GLY A 194 -1.35 -24.72 -8.75
N ASP A 195 -1.49 -23.62 -9.45
CA ASP A 195 -0.80 -22.35 -9.25
C ASP A 195 -1.59 -21.23 -9.92
N GLU A 196 -1.03 -20.01 -10.01
CA GLU A 196 -1.69 -18.89 -10.69
C GLU A 196 -1.92 -19.12 -12.19
N ARG A 197 -1.20 -20.06 -12.84
CA ARG A 197 -1.40 -20.45 -14.24
C ARG A 197 -2.35 -21.61 -14.40
N ASN A 198 -2.61 -22.36 -13.32
CA ASN A 198 -3.57 -23.44 -13.26
C ASN A 198 -4.52 -23.27 -12.07
N MET A 199 -5.52 -22.45 -12.23
CA MET A 199 -6.48 -22.07 -11.17
C MET A 199 -7.68 -23.02 -11.06
N GLU A 200 -7.80 -24.07 -11.92
CA GLU A 200 -8.96 -24.99 -11.89
C GLU A 200 -9.18 -25.64 -10.52
N PRO A 201 -8.12 -26.11 -9.82
CA PRO A 201 -8.30 -26.70 -8.48
C PRO A 201 -8.90 -25.72 -7.46
N ALA A 202 -8.56 -24.41 -7.57
CA ALA A 202 -9.13 -23.38 -6.72
C ALA A 202 -10.62 -23.14 -7.02
N TRP A 203 -10.99 -23.06 -8.30
CA TRP A 203 -12.38 -22.88 -8.71
C TRP A 203 -13.26 -24.04 -8.23
N ASP A 204 -12.76 -25.28 -8.33
CA ASP A 204 -13.46 -26.44 -7.80
C ASP A 204 -13.63 -26.42 -6.27
N PHE A 205 -12.59 -25.98 -5.56
CA PHE A 205 -12.67 -25.84 -4.10
C PHE A 205 -13.66 -24.75 -3.69
N VAL A 206 -13.60 -23.56 -4.29
CA VAL A 206 -14.47 -22.45 -3.91
C VAL A 206 -15.94 -22.72 -4.28
N LYS A 207 -16.22 -23.46 -5.36
CA LYS A 207 -17.57 -23.94 -5.68
C LYS A 207 -18.12 -24.85 -4.56
N LYS A 208 -17.28 -25.74 -4.03
CA LYS A 208 -17.68 -26.60 -2.88
C LYS A 208 -17.91 -25.73 -1.64
N LEU A 209 -17.04 -24.77 -1.38
CA LEU A 209 -17.16 -23.86 -0.24
C LEU A 209 -18.42 -22.98 -0.33
N ALA A 210 -18.74 -22.45 -1.51
CA ALA A 210 -19.97 -21.68 -1.72
C ALA A 210 -21.23 -22.54 -1.45
N ARG A 211 -21.26 -23.78 -1.98
CA ARG A 211 -22.40 -24.71 -1.79
C ARG A 211 -22.52 -25.24 -0.36
N SER A 212 -21.45 -25.22 0.44
CA SER A 212 -21.51 -25.72 1.83
C SER A 212 -22.29 -24.79 2.77
N GLY A 213 -22.55 -23.54 2.36
CA GLY A 213 -23.16 -22.53 3.23
C GLY A 213 -22.19 -21.96 4.27
N ASN A 214 -20.89 -22.25 4.18
CA ASN A 214 -19.90 -21.76 5.13
C ASN A 214 -19.50 -20.30 4.88
N ILE A 215 -19.65 -19.78 3.64
CA ILE A 215 -19.44 -18.37 3.32
C ILE A 215 -20.60 -17.56 3.89
N GLY A 216 -20.37 -16.85 4.99
CA GLY A 216 -21.34 -15.93 5.59
C GLY A 216 -21.24 -14.53 5.01
N ARG A 217 -20.07 -14.18 4.47
CA ARG A 217 -19.82 -12.87 3.87
C ARG A 217 -18.88 -12.97 2.68
N VAL A 218 -19.21 -12.29 1.61
CA VAL A 218 -18.26 -11.97 0.53
C VAL A 218 -17.77 -10.54 0.73
N ALA A 219 -16.47 -10.37 0.85
CA ALA A 219 -15.84 -9.06 1.04
C ALA A 219 -15.36 -8.51 -0.30
N THR A 220 -15.69 -7.26 -0.58
CA THR A 220 -15.22 -6.53 -1.76
C THR A 220 -14.15 -5.49 -1.42
N ALA A 221 -13.96 -5.20 -0.13
CA ALA A 221 -12.97 -4.29 0.40
C ALA A 221 -12.41 -4.81 1.74
N ASP A 222 -11.24 -4.35 2.12
CA ASP A 222 -10.59 -4.71 3.40
C ASP A 222 -11.45 -4.36 4.62
N THR A 223 -12.21 -3.26 4.55
CA THR A 223 -13.14 -2.85 5.61
C THR A 223 -14.27 -3.83 5.82
N ASP A 224 -14.73 -4.52 4.77
CA ASP A 224 -15.78 -5.55 4.90
C ASP A 224 -15.28 -6.71 5.75
N ILE A 225 -14.03 -7.15 5.51
CA ILE A 225 -13.38 -8.21 6.27
C ILE A 225 -13.24 -7.80 7.73
N THR A 226 -12.65 -6.61 7.96
CA THR A 226 -12.41 -6.09 9.30
C THR A 226 -13.70 -5.99 10.10
N ASN A 227 -14.76 -5.45 9.51
CA ASN A 227 -16.06 -5.29 10.17
C ASN A 227 -16.72 -6.64 10.47
N SER A 228 -16.69 -7.58 9.53
CA SER A 228 -17.30 -8.91 9.70
C SER A 228 -16.62 -9.72 10.81
N ILE A 229 -15.27 -9.68 10.86
CA ILE A 229 -14.49 -10.35 11.92
C ILE A 229 -14.67 -9.65 13.29
N SER A 230 -14.65 -8.31 13.32
CA SER A 230 -14.79 -7.54 14.57
C SER A 230 -16.18 -7.74 15.20
N SER A 231 -17.24 -7.73 14.40
CA SER A 231 -18.61 -7.97 14.88
C SER A 231 -18.88 -9.41 15.33
N GLY A 232 -18.02 -10.37 14.94
CA GLY A 232 -18.22 -11.79 15.17
C GLY A 232 -19.22 -12.44 14.20
N GLU A 233 -19.64 -11.74 13.13
CA GLU A 233 -20.44 -12.30 12.04
C GLU A 233 -19.71 -13.52 11.46
N THR A 234 -18.44 -13.34 11.11
CA THR A 234 -17.56 -14.41 10.64
C THR A 234 -16.35 -14.57 11.57
N CYS A 235 -15.58 -15.65 11.40
CA CYS A 235 -14.41 -15.89 12.25
C CYS A 235 -13.11 -16.13 11.46
N VAL A 236 -13.16 -16.47 10.18
CA VAL A 236 -11.97 -16.78 9.36
C VAL A 236 -12.01 -15.99 8.07
N SER A 237 -10.84 -15.50 7.64
CA SER A 237 -10.70 -14.77 6.38
C SER A 237 -9.23 -14.78 5.91
N PHE A 238 -9.01 -14.13 4.75
CA PHE A 238 -7.71 -13.89 4.12
C PHE A 238 -7.54 -12.40 3.90
N GLN A 239 -6.48 -11.78 4.46
CA GLN A 239 -6.31 -10.33 4.42
C GLN A 239 -4.86 -9.91 4.59
N ALA A 240 -4.57 -8.65 4.22
CA ALA A 240 -3.30 -8.01 4.44
C ALA A 240 -2.95 -7.89 5.94
N GLY A 241 -1.71 -8.21 6.26
CA GLY A 241 -1.23 -8.34 7.63
C GLY A 241 -1.38 -7.09 8.49
N SER A 242 -1.27 -5.89 7.90
CA SER A 242 -1.50 -4.63 8.62
C SER A 242 -2.91 -4.55 9.25
N PHE A 243 -3.94 -4.99 8.54
CA PHE A 243 -5.31 -5.04 9.06
C PHE A 243 -5.46 -6.13 10.13
N VAL A 244 -4.85 -7.31 9.88
CA VAL A 244 -4.91 -8.44 10.82
C VAL A 244 -4.20 -8.13 12.14
N ILE A 245 -3.08 -7.42 12.12
CA ILE A 245 -2.37 -6.99 13.32
C ILE A 245 -3.20 -5.94 14.10
N ASN A 246 -3.87 -5.03 13.40
CA ASN A 246 -4.77 -4.10 14.08
C ASN A 246 -5.93 -4.83 14.76
N LEU A 247 -6.53 -5.85 14.12
CA LEU A 247 -7.54 -6.71 14.76
C LEU A 247 -6.99 -7.44 15.99
N ALA A 248 -5.73 -7.86 15.97
CA ALA A 248 -5.11 -8.59 17.08
C ALA A 248 -4.88 -7.74 18.34
N ARG A 249 -5.01 -6.42 18.26
CA ARG A 249 -4.98 -5.53 19.43
C ARG A 249 -6.23 -5.69 20.31
N ASP A 250 -7.36 -6.03 19.69
CA ASP A 250 -8.66 -6.11 20.36
C ASP A 250 -9.19 -7.54 20.49
N PHE A 251 -8.73 -8.46 19.64
CA PHE A 251 -9.23 -9.83 19.53
C PHE A 251 -8.13 -10.88 19.57
N LYS A 252 -8.48 -12.11 19.96
CA LYS A 252 -7.55 -13.25 19.88
C LYS A 252 -7.47 -13.74 18.44
N ILE A 253 -6.46 -13.29 17.72
CA ILE A 253 -6.23 -13.66 16.33
C ILE A 253 -5.16 -14.74 16.22
N LYS A 254 -5.49 -15.82 15.52
CA LYS A 254 -4.51 -16.82 15.07
C LYS A 254 -4.04 -16.49 13.68
N TYR A 255 -2.75 -16.24 13.54
CA TYR A 255 -2.07 -16.07 12.25
C TYR A 255 -1.74 -17.42 11.64
N LEU A 256 -2.14 -17.67 10.39
CA LEU A 256 -1.85 -18.92 9.67
C LEU A 256 -0.68 -18.72 8.70
N THR A 257 0.38 -18.03 9.17
CA THR A 257 1.52 -17.62 8.34
C THR A 257 2.65 -18.64 8.26
N LYS A 258 2.94 -19.34 9.37
CA LYS A 258 4.06 -20.30 9.49
C LYS A 258 3.51 -21.70 9.73
N MET A 259 2.58 -22.11 8.86
CA MET A 259 1.95 -23.41 8.95
C MET A 259 2.68 -24.43 8.09
N ASP A 260 2.64 -25.71 8.50
CA ASP A 260 3.20 -26.78 7.69
C ASP A 260 2.60 -26.81 6.28
N GLN A 261 3.40 -27.26 5.30
CA GLN A 261 2.99 -27.24 3.89
C GLN A 261 1.70 -28.05 3.64
N ASP A 262 1.52 -29.15 4.36
CA ASP A 262 0.33 -30.00 4.28
C ASP A 262 -0.95 -29.29 4.76
N SER A 263 -0.83 -28.21 5.52
CA SER A 263 -1.96 -27.36 5.91
C SER A 263 -2.61 -26.67 4.70
N GLY A 264 -1.83 -26.45 3.66
CA GLY A 264 -2.24 -25.71 2.47
C GLY A 264 -2.20 -24.17 2.63
N PHE A 265 -2.02 -23.66 3.84
CA PHE A 265 -1.88 -22.22 4.04
C PHE A 265 -0.56 -21.72 3.48
N ARG A 266 -0.62 -20.63 2.71
CA ARG A 266 0.53 -19.92 2.16
C ARG A 266 0.41 -18.45 2.51
N THR A 267 1.57 -17.84 2.74
CA THR A 267 1.69 -16.38 2.92
C THR A 267 2.26 -15.77 1.65
N PHE A 268 1.72 -14.65 1.25
CA PHE A 268 2.18 -13.88 0.11
C PHE A 268 2.84 -12.61 0.61
N LEU A 269 4.03 -12.31 0.11
CA LEU A 269 4.69 -11.03 0.39
C LEU A 269 4.41 -10.04 -0.73
N TYR A 270 4.20 -8.79 -0.34
CA TYR A 270 4.14 -7.67 -1.25
C TYR A 270 4.90 -6.49 -0.65
N GLN A 271 5.39 -5.63 -1.51
CA GLN A 271 6.01 -4.38 -1.11
C GLN A 271 5.10 -3.20 -1.43
N GLU A 272 5.25 -2.17 -0.64
CA GLU A 272 4.76 -0.84 -0.95
C GLU A 272 5.94 0.07 -1.22
N ALA A 273 5.83 0.83 -2.28
CA ALA A 273 6.88 1.74 -2.70
C ALA A 273 6.30 3.01 -3.31
N TRP A 274 7.15 4.01 -3.42
CA TRP A 274 6.88 5.17 -4.25
C TRP A 274 7.48 5.00 -5.64
N CYS A 275 6.78 5.58 -6.63
CA CYS A 275 7.34 5.95 -7.92
C CYS A 275 7.34 7.47 -8.04
N VAL A 276 8.45 8.06 -8.46
CA VAL A 276 8.50 9.46 -8.91
C VAL A 276 8.07 9.48 -10.37
N LEU A 277 6.97 10.18 -10.67
CA LEU A 277 6.47 10.24 -12.05
C LEU A 277 7.23 11.29 -12.86
N LYS A 278 7.45 11.00 -14.15
CA LYS A 278 8.08 11.92 -15.08
C LYS A 278 7.23 13.18 -15.29
N GLY A 279 7.88 14.31 -15.58
CA GLY A 279 7.21 15.54 -15.96
C GLY A 279 6.78 16.46 -14.82
N GLY A 280 7.04 16.09 -13.57
CA GLY A 280 6.71 16.89 -12.37
C GLY A 280 7.95 17.45 -11.64
N HIS A 281 7.78 17.74 -10.34
CA HIS A 281 8.83 18.24 -9.44
C HIS A 281 9.71 17.10 -8.94
N THR A 282 10.44 16.45 -9.85
CA THR A 282 11.11 15.16 -9.60
C THR A 282 12.20 15.26 -8.53
N ASP A 283 13.00 16.32 -8.52
CA ASP A 283 14.08 16.49 -7.52
C ASP A 283 13.51 16.64 -6.11
N ALA A 284 12.45 17.41 -5.95
CA ALA A 284 11.77 17.58 -4.67
C ALA A 284 11.09 16.27 -4.23
N ALA A 285 10.50 15.50 -5.15
CA ALA A 285 9.92 14.21 -4.86
C ALA A 285 10.97 13.19 -4.40
N PHE A 286 12.14 13.13 -5.07
CA PHE A 286 13.26 12.30 -4.63
C PHE A 286 13.78 12.71 -3.25
N LYS A 287 13.92 14.03 -3.01
CA LYS A 287 14.37 14.56 -1.72
C LYS A 287 13.45 14.15 -0.58
N PHE A 288 12.14 14.31 -0.77
CA PHE A 288 11.14 13.88 0.22
C PHE A 288 11.17 12.37 0.42
N ALA A 289 11.15 11.57 -0.64
CA ALA A 289 11.18 10.12 -0.55
C ALA A 289 12.44 9.62 0.17
N ASN A 290 13.62 10.19 -0.15
CA ASN A 290 14.86 9.88 0.54
C ASN A 290 14.78 10.18 2.05
N PHE A 291 14.23 11.33 2.43
CA PHE A 291 14.04 11.69 3.83
C PHE A 291 13.12 10.68 4.55
N ALA A 292 12.02 10.31 3.91
CA ALA A 292 11.01 9.43 4.51
C ALA A 292 11.49 7.97 4.68
N ILE A 293 12.44 7.50 3.86
CA ILE A 293 12.99 6.13 3.99
C ILE A 293 14.29 6.04 4.80
N ASN A 294 14.75 7.13 5.43
CA ASN A 294 15.85 6.98 6.38
C ASN A 294 15.43 6.06 7.54
N ALA A 295 16.38 5.48 8.25
CA ALA A 295 16.10 4.42 9.23
C ALA A 295 15.07 4.82 10.30
N GLU A 296 15.15 6.04 10.83
CA GLU A 296 14.25 6.53 11.88
C GLU A 296 12.82 6.74 11.35
N ASN A 297 12.69 7.43 10.23
CA ASN A 297 11.39 7.74 9.63
C ASN A 297 10.73 6.49 9.06
N ASN A 298 11.51 5.56 8.50
CA ASN A 298 11.03 4.30 7.98
C ASN A 298 10.51 3.38 9.11
N ASP A 299 11.19 3.35 10.27
CA ASP A 299 10.70 2.69 11.48
C ASP A 299 9.36 3.31 11.94
N GLU A 300 9.32 4.63 12.11
CA GLU A 300 8.12 5.33 12.60
C GLU A 300 6.92 5.15 11.67
N PHE A 301 7.13 5.27 10.36
CA PHE A 301 6.09 5.03 9.37
C PHE A 301 5.53 3.61 9.48
N ASN A 302 6.43 2.61 9.51
CA ASN A 302 6.01 1.21 9.55
C ASN A 302 5.32 0.83 10.88
N ARG A 303 5.68 1.45 11.99
CA ARG A 303 4.92 1.31 13.25
C ARG A 303 3.49 1.84 13.11
N SER A 304 3.28 2.95 12.40
CA SER A 304 1.95 3.55 12.24
C SER A 304 1.02 2.70 11.39
N ILE A 305 1.55 1.94 10.43
CA ILE A 305 0.78 1.10 9.51
C ILE A 305 0.82 -0.39 9.83
N ALA A 306 1.49 -0.81 10.90
CA ALA A 306 1.80 -2.21 11.19
C ALA A 306 2.50 -2.93 10.02
N GLY A 307 3.43 -2.24 9.37
CA GLY A 307 4.27 -2.75 8.29
C GLY A 307 5.67 -3.17 8.75
N ILE A 308 6.43 -3.78 7.85
CA ILE A 308 7.83 -4.14 8.07
C ILE A 308 8.69 -3.10 7.36
N PRO A 309 9.57 -2.37 8.08
CA PRO A 309 10.45 -1.40 7.46
C PRO A 309 11.43 -2.08 6.50
N VAL A 310 11.69 -1.40 5.40
CA VAL A 310 12.61 -1.91 4.35
C VAL A 310 14.04 -1.43 4.53
N ASN A 311 14.26 -0.33 5.26
CA ASN A 311 15.61 0.10 5.59
C ASN A 311 16.22 -0.84 6.62
N ILE A 312 17.34 -1.50 6.26
CA ILE A 312 17.98 -2.55 7.10
C ILE A 312 18.49 -2.03 8.45
N LYS A 313 18.58 -0.70 8.61
CA LYS A 313 18.99 -0.05 9.87
C LYS A 313 17.79 0.35 10.73
N ALA A 314 16.56 0.26 10.20
CA ALA A 314 15.33 0.55 10.94
C ALA A 314 15.01 -0.60 11.90
N LYS A 315 14.23 -0.28 12.95
CA LYS A 315 13.79 -1.29 13.92
C LYS A 315 12.44 -1.87 13.50
N THR A 316 12.34 -3.19 13.54
CA THR A 316 11.07 -3.88 13.30
C THR A 316 10.28 -4.00 14.60
N SER A 317 9.00 -3.63 14.58
CA SER A 317 8.11 -3.77 15.73
C SER A 317 7.86 -5.24 16.08
N ASP A 318 7.70 -5.54 17.37
CA ASP A 318 7.36 -6.91 17.82
C ASP A 318 5.97 -7.36 17.31
N GLU A 319 5.05 -6.43 17.11
CA GLU A 319 3.71 -6.73 16.59
C GLU A 319 3.72 -7.40 15.21
N VAL A 320 4.70 -7.08 14.37
CA VAL A 320 4.81 -7.63 13.01
C VAL A 320 5.60 -8.92 12.91
N LYS A 321 6.13 -9.46 14.02
CA LYS A 321 6.87 -10.74 14.04
C LYS A 321 6.18 -11.91 13.30
N PRO A 322 4.84 -12.05 13.35
CA PRO A 322 4.16 -13.10 12.58
C PRO A 322 4.33 -12.98 11.05
N MET A 323 4.72 -11.80 10.55
CA MET A 323 4.96 -11.52 9.13
C MET A 323 6.45 -11.46 8.77
N VAL A 324 7.35 -11.60 9.73
CA VAL A 324 8.80 -11.58 9.49
C VAL A 324 9.29 -13.02 9.28
N PHE A 325 9.97 -13.24 8.17
CA PHE A 325 10.49 -14.55 7.75
C PHE A 325 11.99 -14.47 7.52
N ASN A 326 12.74 -15.44 8.03
CA ASN A 326 14.13 -15.63 7.65
C ASN A 326 14.22 -16.35 6.28
N GLU A 327 15.42 -16.59 5.75
CA GLU A 327 15.59 -17.19 4.43
C GLU A 327 15.00 -18.60 4.34
N GLU A 328 15.19 -19.45 5.34
CA GLU A 328 14.62 -20.81 5.39
C GLU A 328 13.07 -20.77 5.46
N GLU A 329 12.53 -19.87 6.26
CA GLU A 329 11.09 -19.66 6.39
C GLU A 329 10.48 -19.08 5.10
N MET A 330 11.23 -18.23 4.38
CA MET A 330 10.81 -17.69 3.07
C MET A 330 10.58 -18.83 2.07
N ASP A 331 11.52 -19.75 1.96
CA ASP A 331 11.40 -20.90 1.04
C ASP A 331 10.26 -21.85 1.45
N LYS A 332 10.01 -21.98 2.75
CA LYS A 332 9.01 -22.91 3.28
C LYS A 332 7.59 -22.39 3.26
N TYR A 333 7.37 -21.13 3.60
CA TYR A 333 6.02 -20.58 3.90
C TYR A 333 5.52 -19.54 2.91
N ILE A 334 6.44 -18.96 2.11
CA ILE A 334 6.09 -17.85 1.23
C ILE A 334 5.87 -18.36 -0.19
N HIS A 335 4.85 -17.81 -0.83
CA HIS A 335 4.71 -17.83 -2.28
C HIS A 335 4.82 -16.41 -2.82
N ILE A 336 5.66 -16.22 -3.82
CA ILE A 336 5.77 -14.95 -4.56
C ILE A 336 5.15 -15.19 -5.93
N PRO A 337 3.97 -14.62 -6.18
CA PRO A 337 3.27 -14.82 -7.45
C PRO A 337 4.03 -14.17 -8.62
N ASP A 338 3.77 -14.65 -9.82
CA ASP A 338 4.06 -13.89 -11.04
C ASP A 338 3.09 -12.70 -11.12
N TRP A 339 3.48 -11.58 -10.51
CA TRP A 339 2.64 -10.38 -10.42
C TRP A 339 2.22 -9.83 -11.77
N ALA A 340 3.04 -9.99 -12.82
CA ALA A 340 2.68 -9.57 -14.17
C ALA A 340 1.51 -10.40 -14.68
N TYR A 341 1.61 -11.73 -14.56
CA TYR A 341 0.55 -12.65 -14.97
C TYR A 341 -0.74 -12.46 -14.16
N VAL A 342 -0.64 -12.35 -12.83
CA VAL A 342 -1.80 -12.08 -11.95
C VAL A 342 -2.53 -10.80 -12.38
N SER A 343 -1.78 -9.75 -12.70
CA SER A 343 -2.35 -8.49 -13.19
C SER A 343 -3.09 -8.64 -14.53
N GLU A 344 -2.55 -9.45 -15.44
CA GLU A 344 -3.19 -9.71 -16.75
C GLU A 344 -4.48 -10.52 -16.63
N GLN A 345 -4.58 -11.40 -15.62
CA GLN A 345 -5.73 -12.28 -15.43
C GLN A 345 -6.86 -11.67 -14.60
N ALA A 346 -6.64 -10.52 -13.95
CA ALA A 346 -7.55 -9.97 -12.95
C ALA A 346 -9.01 -9.86 -13.43
N ASP A 347 -9.23 -9.31 -14.63
CA ASP A 347 -10.57 -9.12 -15.21
C ASP A 347 -11.23 -10.46 -15.58
N ALA A 348 -10.43 -11.40 -16.11
CA ALA A 348 -10.93 -12.73 -16.48
C ALA A 348 -11.37 -13.52 -15.23
N TRP A 349 -10.60 -13.45 -14.16
CA TRP A 349 -10.93 -14.09 -12.89
C TRP A 349 -12.15 -13.45 -12.22
N LEU A 350 -12.27 -12.12 -12.25
CA LEU A 350 -13.46 -11.44 -11.72
C LEU A 350 -14.72 -11.86 -12.48
N LYS A 351 -14.68 -11.86 -13.81
CA LYS A 351 -15.80 -12.32 -14.65
C LYS A 351 -16.19 -13.76 -14.34
N ARG A 352 -15.20 -14.64 -14.18
CA ARG A 352 -15.45 -16.05 -13.84
C ARG A 352 -16.08 -16.21 -12.46
N TRP A 353 -15.63 -15.41 -11.48
CA TRP A 353 -16.23 -15.35 -10.14
C TRP A 353 -17.71 -14.99 -10.21
N GLU A 354 -18.05 -13.94 -10.94
CA GLU A 354 -19.42 -13.47 -11.11
C GLU A 354 -20.31 -14.53 -11.77
N GLN A 355 -19.76 -15.28 -12.74
CA GLN A 355 -20.52 -16.28 -13.49
C GLN A 355 -20.67 -17.62 -12.79
N GLU A 356 -19.63 -18.07 -12.05
CA GLU A 356 -19.56 -19.43 -11.54
C GLU A 356 -19.70 -19.53 -10.02
N ILE A 357 -19.39 -18.48 -9.26
CA ILE A 357 -19.41 -18.51 -7.79
C ILE A 357 -20.58 -17.73 -7.23
N VAL A 358 -20.80 -16.49 -7.66
CA VAL A 358 -21.90 -15.65 -7.15
C VAL A 358 -23.27 -16.37 -7.19
N PRO A 359 -23.62 -17.12 -8.23
CA PRO A 359 -24.90 -17.86 -8.26
C PRO A 359 -25.01 -19.02 -7.26
N LEU A 360 -23.92 -19.40 -6.58
CA LEU A 360 -23.88 -20.49 -5.62
C LEU A 360 -23.93 -20.03 -4.15
N LEU A 361 -23.85 -18.71 -3.93
CA LEU A 361 -23.85 -18.06 -2.61
C LEU A 361 -25.30 -17.75 -2.10
#